data_edd32fbf7a3c280b3282e574fc43234e
#
_entry.id   edd32fbf7a3c280b3282e574fc43234e
#
_cell.length_a   1.000
_cell.length_b   1.000
_cell.length_c   1.000
_cell.angle_alpha   90.00
_cell.angle_beta   90.00
_cell.angle_gamma   90.00
#
_symmetry.space_group_name_H-M   'P 1'
#
loop_
_entity.id
_entity.type
_entity.pdbx_description
1 polymer ?
#
loop_
_entity_poly.entity_id
_entity_poly.type
_entity_poly.pdbx_seq_one_letter_code
_entity_poly.pdbx_strand_id
1 'polypeptide(L)'
;NFTENHITVAKLSPLQAPTLTMSSSRRSGNGTGTSPVSTKKSFVDSGNNNAVLATQVSVQLTFQGIDGNTTEGPLYQQKDTLVLTHTDSDGEDYEIRVVITRIDSINSNNCVQTATTKIQTIPDAVPTTDVVWDVLLEEEEPLFENKFVRYAYRWKYRDGEYSVFSPFSEIAFLPNTFEYKSAEGYNEGMANNLRSLTININESRPSDIDEIDILYKESSNNTVYV
;
A
#
# COMPACT_ATOMS: atom_id res chain seq x y z
N ASN A 1 -25.46 -31.61 27.70
CA ASN A 1 -26.86 -31.70 27.21
C ASN A 1 -26.82 -31.52 25.69
N PHE A 2 -27.07 -32.61 24.96
CA PHE A 2 -27.30 -32.55 23.53
C PHE A 2 -28.78 -32.17 23.32
N THR A 3 -29.03 -31.20 22.48
CA THR A 3 -30.37 -30.82 22.02
C THR A 3 -30.58 -31.32 20.60
N GLU A 4 -31.83 -31.47 20.17
CA GLU A 4 -32.17 -31.90 18.81
C GLU A 4 -31.45 -31.06 17.73
N ASN A 5 -31.17 -29.80 18.00
CA ASN A 5 -30.45 -28.91 17.10
C ASN A 5 -28.96 -29.28 16.88
N HIS A 6 -28.41 -30.20 17.70
CA HIS A 6 -27.03 -30.69 17.53
C HIS A 6 -26.99 -31.98 16.70
N ILE A 7 -28.14 -32.56 16.33
CA ILE A 7 -28.22 -33.75 15.49
C ILE A 7 -28.55 -33.30 14.07
N THR A 8 -27.51 -33.05 13.28
CA THR A 8 -27.62 -32.67 11.88
C THR A 8 -27.09 -33.80 11.00
N VAL A 9 -27.76 -34.09 9.90
CA VAL A 9 -27.34 -35.07 8.89
C VAL A 9 -26.16 -34.48 8.05
N ALA A 10 -26.04 -33.15 8.02
CA ALA A 10 -24.98 -32.44 7.34
C ALA A 10 -24.27 -31.49 8.30
N LYS A 11 -22.98 -31.30 8.10
CA LYS A 11 -22.22 -30.32 8.86
C LYS A 11 -22.76 -28.91 8.65
N LEU A 12 -22.77 -28.10 9.69
CA LEU A 12 -23.11 -26.69 9.58
C LEU A 12 -22.14 -26.01 8.59
N SER A 13 -22.70 -25.13 7.80
CA SER A 13 -21.92 -24.36 6.80
C SER A 13 -21.92 -22.89 7.15
N PRO A 14 -20.90 -22.12 6.74
CA PRO A 14 -20.94 -20.68 6.85
C PRO A 14 -22.11 -20.10 6.05
N LEU A 15 -22.87 -19.20 6.65
CA LEU A 15 -24.03 -18.58 6.03
C LEU A 15 -23.74 -17.16 5.54
N GLN A 16 -22.68 -16.54 6.08
CA GLN A 16 -22.32 -15.16 5.75
C GLN A 16 -21.09 -15.13 4.85
N ALA A 17 -21.11 -14.22 3.87
CA ALA A 17 -19.93 -13.92 3.09
C ALA A 17 -18.86 -13.24 3.96
N PRO A 18 -17.58 -13.45 3.71
CA PRO A 18 -16.54 -12.65 4.34
C PRO A 18 -16.66 -11.19 3.89
N THR A 19 -16.37 -10.26 4.80
CA THR A 19 -16.30 -8.83 4.48
C THR A 19 -14.86 -8.42 4.21
N LEU A 20 -14.67 -7.49 3.28
CA LEU A 20 -13.35 -7.04 2.87
C LEU A 20 -13.07 -5.63 3.39
N THR A 21 -11.91 -5.44 3.99
CA THR A 21 -11.36 -4.12 4.27
C THR A 21 -10.19 -3.89 3.33
N MET A 22 -10.33 -2.90 2.47
CA MET A 22 -9.42 -2.61 1.37
C MET A 22 -8.67 -1.31 1.61
N SER A 23 -7.39 -1.26 1.25
CA SER A 23 -6.57 -0.06 1.35
C SER A 23 -5.66 0.08 0.14
N SER A 24 -5.44 1.32 -0.28
CA SER A 24 -4.45 1.69 -1.30
C SER A 24 -3.02 1.74 -0.75
N SER A 25 -2.83 1.48 0.54
CA SER A 25 -1.52 1.40 1.17
C SER A 25 -1.45 0.18 2.09
N ARG A 26 -0.26 -0.40 2.23
CA ARG A 26 0.01 -1.45 3.24
C ARG A 26 0.18 -0.90 4.64
N ARG A 27 0.22 0.41 4.80
CA ARG A 27 0.36 1.08 6.08
C ARG A 27 -0.97 1.59 6.58
N SER A 28 -1.14 1.61 7.88
CA SER A 28 -2.24 2.26 8.57
C SER A 28 -1.72 3.42 9.42
N GLY A 29 -2.52 4.47 9.53
CA GLY A 29 -2.20 5.63 10.36
C GLY A 29 -1.73 6.86 9.58
N ASN A 30 -1.38 7.91 10.30
CA ASN A 30 -0.88 9.15 9.73
C ASN A 30 0.45 8.93 8.99
N GLY A 31 0.66 9.60 7.88
CA GLY A 31 1.89 9.48 7.11
C GLY A 31 1.99 8.21 6.27
N THR A 32 0.88 7.70 5.77
CA THR A 32 0.84 6.53 4.88
C THR A 32 1.52 6.73 3.53
N GLY A 33 2.05 7.93 3.26
CA GLY A 33 2.70 8.24 1.99
C GLY A 33 1.75 8.65 0.87
N THR A 34 0.45 8.74 1.14
CA THR A 34 -0.55 9.22 0.16
C THR A 34 -0.59 10.73 0.06
N SER A 35 -0.09 11.42 1.07
CA SER A 35 0.05 12.88 1.05
C SER A 35 1.49 13.25 0.73
N PRO A 36 1.75 14.14 -0.22
CA PRO A 36 3.08 14.62 -0.51
C PRO A 36 3.65 15.34 0.74
N VAL A 37 4.90 15.09 1.03
CA VAL A 37 5.67 15.78 2.07
C VAL A 37 6.88 16.43 1.43
N SER A 38 7.36 17.52 2.01
CA SER A 38 8.46 18.30 1.44
C SER A 38 9.75 18.17 2.24
N THR A 39 10.86 18.21 1.56
CA THR A 39 12.19 18.36 2.13
C THR A 39 12.96 19.42 1.35
N LYS A 40 13.74 20.23 2.04
CA LYS A 40 14.58 21.25 1.39
C LYS A 40 16.01 20.75 1.33
N LYS A 41 16.53 20.54 0.12
CA LYS A 41 17.86 19.98 -0.07
C LYS A 41 18.44 20.30 -1.43
N SER A 42 19.77 20.46 -1.49
CA SER A 42 20.56 20.46 -2.72
C SER A 42 21.20 19.07 -2.92
N PHE A 43 21.13 18.57 -4.15
CA PHE A 43 21.73 17.31 -4.56
C PHE A 43 22.93 17.50 -5.49
N VAL A 44 23.69 18.57 -5.29
CA VAL A 44 24.92 18.81 -6.02
C VAL A 44 26.14 18.53 -5.14
N ASP A 45 27.23 18.12 -5.80
CA ASP A 45 28.52 18.05 -5.16
C ASP A 45 29.06 19.46 -4.94
N SER A 46 29.40 19.77 -3.70
CA SER A 46 29.92 21.10 -3.29
C SER A 46 31.19 21.55 -4.00
N GLY A 47 31.88 20.66 -4.72
CA GLY A 47 33.12 20.96 -5.44
C GLY A 47 32.93 21.34 -6.90
N ASN A 48 31.93 20.79 -7.58
CA ASN A 48 31.84 20.88 -9.04
C ASN A 48 30.47 21.30 -9.59
N ASN A 49 29.48 21.55 -8.74
CA ASN A 49 28.08 21.79 -9.13
C ASN A 49 27.44 20.67 -10.01
N ASN A 50 28.00 19.49 -9.97
CA ASN A 50 27.45 18.33 -10.65
C ASN A 50 26.49 17.56 -9.73
N ALA A 51 25.54 16.86 -10.31
CA ALA A 51 24.67 15.96 -9.56
C ALA A 51 25.51 14.95 -8.75
N VAL A 52 25.12 14.73 -7.51
CA VAL A 52 25.77 13.73 -6.66
C VAL A 52 25.54 12.36 -7.30
N LEU A 53 26.64 11.63 -7.55
CA LEU A 53 26.55 10.32 -8.21
C LEU A 53 25.62 9.36 -7.46
N ALA A 54 24.63 8.84 -8.16
CA ALA A 54 23.49 8.11 -7.67
C ALA A 54 23.92 6.93 -6.84
N THR A 55 24.43 6.12 -6.74
CA THR A 55 24.45 4.79 -6.10
C THR A 55 25.29 4.68 -4.83
N GLN A 56 26.03 5.70 -4.43
CA GLN A 56 27.01 5.57 -3.36
C GLN A 56 26.92 6.59 -2.22
N VAL A 57 26.09 7.61 -2.36
CA VAL A 57 26.08 8.70 -1.39
C VAL A 57 24.91 8.57 -0.42
N SER A 58 25.21 8.55 0.86
CA SER A 58 24.22 8.70 1.91
C SER A 58 23.90 10.17 2.09
N VAL A 59 22.62 10.52 1.95
CA VAL A 59 22.12 11.88 2.13
C VAL A 59 21.14 11.89 3.29
N GLN A 60 21.33 12.82 4.21
CA GLN A 60 20.34 13.04 5.27
C GLN A 60 19.26 13.97 4.75
N LEU A 61 17.99 13.54 4.87
CA LEU A 61 16.81 14.30 4.48
C LEU A 61 15.95 14.56 5.70
N THR A 62 15.33 15.74 5.72
CA THR A 62 14.36 16.14 6.74
C THR A 62 13.02 16.33 6.08
N PHE A 63 12.06 15.52 6.44
CA PHE A 63 10.71 15.53 5.90
C PHE A 63 9.81 16.34 6.82
N GLN A 64 8.98 17.20 6.22
CA GLN A 64 8.01 18.03 6.93
C GLN A 64 6.64 17.84 6.32
N GLY A 65 5.60 17.87 7.14
CA GLY A 65 4.23 17.87 6.65
C GLY A 65 3.93 19.13 5.82
N ILE A 66 3.07 18.98 4.83
CA ILE A 66 2.64 20.09 3.97
C ILE A 66 1.82 21.09 4.79
N ASP A 67 1.93 22.37 4.42
CA ASP A 67 1.11 23.48 4.96
C ASP A 67 1.23 23.69 6.47
N GLY A 68 2.36 23.32 7.06
CA GLY A 68 2.55 23.48 8.50
C GLY A 68 1.59 22.66 9.35
N ASN A 69 0.96 21.63 8.79
CA ASN A 69 0.13 20.71 9.53
C ASN A 69 1.01 19.94 10.52
N THR A 70 0.82 20.23 11.79
CA THR A 70 1.59 19.66 12.90
C THR A 70 0.96 18.40 13.49
N THR A 71 -0.17 17.96 12.96
CA THR A 71 -0.95 16.83 13.50
C THR A 71 -0.79 15.57 12.66
N GLU A 72 -0.43 15.71 11.38
CA GLU A 72 -0.26 14.60 10.46
C GLU A 72 1.09 14.71 9.76
N GLY A 73 2.01 13.86 10.12
CA GLY A 73 3.34 13.83 9.53
C GLY A 73 3.67 12.49 8.92
N PRO A 74 4.65 12.48 8.01
CA PRO A 74 5.11 11.24 7.41
C PRO A 74 5.76 10.37 8.49
N LEU A 75 5.35 9.13 8.55
CA LEU A 75 6.02 8.09 9.34
C LEU A 75 6.68 7.10 8.39
N TYR A 76 7.67 7.59 7.66
CA TYR A 76 8.49 6.72 6.83
C TYR A 76 9.25 5.70 7.67
N GLN A 77 9.55 4.56 7.09
CA GLN A 77 10.23 3.46 7.74
C GLN A 77 11.55 3.15 7.04
N GLN A 78 12.42 2.44 7.72
CA GLN A 78 13.63 1.91 7.11
C GLN A 78 13.26 0.96 5.95
N LYS A 79 13.95 1.06 4.84
CA LYS A 79 13.74 0.38 3.55
C LYS A 79 12.64 0.96 2.67
N ASP A 80 11.97 2.03 3.08
CA ASP A 80 11.08 2.71 2.17
C ASP A 80 11.85 3.32 1.01
N THR A 81 11.27 3.20 -0.17
CA THR A 81 11.70 3.95 -1.36
C THR A 81 10.84 5.19 -1.48
N LEU A 82 11.50 6.33 -1.64
CA LEU A 82 10.83 7.62 -1.78
C LEU A 82 11.19 8.21 -3.14
N VAL A 83 10.19 8.80 -3.78
CA VAL A 83 10.34 9.59 -5.00
C VAL A 83 10.26 11.05 -4.63
N LEU A 84 11.31 11.78 -4.90
CA LEU A 84 11.40 13.22 -4.70
C LEU A 84 11.21 13.89 -6.05
N THR A 85 10.26 14.79 -6.17
CA THR A 85 9.99 15.54 -7.40
C THR A 85 10.11 17.03 -7.15
N HIS A 86 10.58 17.75 -8.16
CA HIS A 86 10.66 19.20 -8.17
C HIS A 86 10.52 19.69 -9.60
N THR A 87 9.70 20.71 -9.79
CA THR A 87 9.59 21.43 -11.08
C THR A 87 10.14 22.82 -10.86
N ASP A 88 11.10 23.23 -11.67
CA ASP A 88 11.69 24.56 -11.56
C ASP A 88 10.83 25.66 -12.24
N SER A 89 11.31 26.92 -12.16
CA SER A 89 10.60 28.06 -12.76
C SER A 89 10.55 28.03 -14.29
N ASP A 90 11.42 27.26 -14.91
CA ASP A 90 11.51 27.12 -16.37
C ASP A 90 10.67 25.95 -16.88
N GLY A 91 10.05 25.19 -15.95
CA GLY A 91 9.19 24.04 -16.24
C GLY A 91 9.96 22.74 -16.43
N GLU A 92 11.21 22.67 -16.01
CA GLU A 92 11.98 21.43 -16.00
C GLU A 92 11.63 20.59 -14.78
N ASP A 93 11.35 19.32 -15.02
CA ASP A 93 10.98 18.35 -13.99
C ASP A 93 12.19 17.50 -13.58
N TYR A 94 12.41 17.42 -12.29
CA TYR A 94 13.45 16.61 -11.68
C TYR A 94 12.86 15.51 -10.82
N GLU A 95 13.37 14.29 -10.96
CA GLU A 95 12.94 13.14 -10.16
C GLU A 95 14.16 12.43 -9.57
N ILE A 96 14.18 12.28 -8.25
CA ILE A 96 15.23 11.55 -7.53
C ILE A 96 14.58 10.42 -6.73
N ARG A 97 15.12 9.21 -6.84
CA ARG A 97 14.69 8.10 -5.99
C ARG A 97 15.73 7.81 -4.93
N VAL A 98 15.25 7.69 -3.70
CA VAL A 98 16.07 7.37 -2.54
C VAL A 98 15.47 6.24 -1.72
N VAL A 99 16.32 5.47 -1.07
CA VAL A 99 15.88 4.46 -0.10
C VAL A 99 16.30 4.87 1.30
N ILE A 100 15.42 4.75 2.27
CA ILE A 100 15.72 5.04 3.67
C ILE A 100 16.56 3.91 4.25
N THR A 101 17.78 4.23 4.64
CA THR A 101 18.69 3.28 5.29
C THR A 101 18.58 3.31 6.81
N ARG A 102 18.22 4.47 7.38
CA ARG A 102 18.07 4.66 8.82
C ARG A 102 17.15 5.84 9.12
N ILE A 103 16.32 5.69 10.14
CA ILE A 103 15.59 6.80 10.74
C ILE A 103 16.49 7.41 11.84
N ASP A 104 16.78 8.69 11.71
CA ASP A 104 17.65 9.41 12.63
C ASP A 104 16.87 10.05 13.79
N SER A 105 15.76 10.69 13.49
CA SER A 105 14.89 11.30 14.49
C SER A 105 13.45 11.43 14.02
N ILE A 106 12.53 11.42 14.97
CA ILE A 106 11.11 11.71 14.77
C ILE A 106 10.70 12.72 15.83
N ASN A 107 10.17 13.85 15.39
CA ASN A 107 9.56 14.84 16.26
C ASN A 107 8.05 14.86 16.02
N SER A 108 7.31 14.19 16.90
CA SER A 108 5.85 14.07 16.80
C SER A 108 5.10 15.37 17.07
N ASN A 109 5.74 16.35 17.72
CA ASN A 109 5.06 17.62 18.04
C ASN A 109 4.90 18.54 16.83
N ASN A 110 5.78 18.43 15.84
CA ASN A 110 5.75 19.25 14.63
C ASN A 110 5.81 18.42 13.34
N CYS A 111 5.58 17.11 13.43
CA CYS A 111 5.57 16.19 12.31
C CYS A 111 6.83 16.25 11.43
N VAL A 112 7.99 16.42 12.06
CA VAL A 112 9.29 16.40 11.37
C VAL A 112 9.96 15.06 11.59
N GLN A 113 10.39 14.46 10.49
CA GLN A 113 11.18 13.24 10.50
C GLN A 113 12.49 13.45 9.75
N THR A 114 13.60 13.05 10.36
CA THR A 114 14.92 13.07 9.72
C THR A 114 15.38 11.64 9.50
N ALA A 115 15.82 11.35 8.30
CA ALA A 115 16.30 10.03 7.91
C ALA A 115 17.57 10.12 7.06
N THR A 116 18.46 9.16 7.25
CA THR A 116 19.57 8.90 6.34
C THR A 116 19.09 8.04 5.19
N THR A 117 19.28 8.53 3.97
CA THR A 117 18.85 7.86 2.75
C THR A 117 20.03 7.53 1.86
N LYS A 118 19.85 6.61 0.95
CA LYS A 118 20.77 6.28 -0.13
C LYS A 118 20.10 6.58 -1.46
N ILE A 119 20.76 7.34 -2.32
CA ILE A 119 20.25 7.64 -3.66
C ILE A 119 20.28 6.35 -4.50
N GLN A 120 19.16 6.06 -5.14
CA GLN A 120 19.02 4.97 -6.11
C GLN A 120 19.15 5.48 -7.54
N THR A 121 18.43 6.53 -7.85
CA THR A 121 18.46 7.18 -9.15
C THR A 121 18.49 8.70 -8.96
N ILE A 122 19.25 9.38 -9.80
CA ILE A 122 19.35 10.83 -9.86
C ILE A 122 19.61 11.24 -11.32
N PRO A 123 18.98 12.30 -11.84
CA PRO A 123 19.27 12.79 -13.19
C PRO A 123 20.67 13.43 -13.26
N ASP A 124 21.21 13.54 -14.47
CA ASP A 124 22.54 14.13 -14.71
C ASP A 124 22.62 15.61 -14.30
N ALA A 125 21.50 16.31 -14.36
CA ALA A 125 21.37 17.70 -13.90
C ALA A 125 20.33 17.77 -12.78
N VAL A 126 20.61 18.57 -11.77
CA VAL A 126 19.70 18.85 -10.63
C VAL A 126 19.82 20.31 -10.25
N PRO A 127 18.86 20.92 -9.55
CA PRO A 127 18.98 22.27 -9.03
C PRO A 127 20.25 22.46 -8.20
N THR A 128 20.98 23.51 -8.46
CA THR A 128 22.25 23.81 -7.79
C THR A 128 22.10 24.42 -6.40
N THR A 129 20.90 24.87 -6.06
CA THR A 129 20.57 25.45 -4.76
C THR A 129 19.64 24.53 -4.00
N ASP A 130 19.48 24.79 -2.70
CA ASP A 130 18.47 24.11 -1.90
C ASP A 130 17.08 24.50 -2.40
N VAL A 131 16.34 23.51 -2.90
CA VAL A 131 14.95 23.65 -3.32
C VAL A 131 14.05 22.75 -2.47
N VAL A 132 12.77 23.05 -2.48
CA VAL A 132 11.77 22.21 -1.86
C VAL A 132 11.46 21.05 -2.83
N TRP A 133 11.54 19.84 -2.32
CA TRP A 133 11.17 18.63 -3.03
C TRP A 133 9.86 18.11 -2.48
N ASP A 134 8.94 17.80 -3.34
CA ASP A 134 7.78 17.01 -2.97
C ASP A 134 8.19 15.54 -2.88
N VAL A 135 7.80 14.89 -1.79
CA VAL A 135 8.23 13.53 -1.48
C VAL A 135 7.04 12.61 -1.43
N LEU A 136 7.09 11.57 -2.23
CA LEU A 136 6.09 10.53 -2.28
C LEU A 136 6.69 9.18 -1.91
N LEU A 137 5.96 8.40 -1.12
CA LEU A 137 6.33 7.00 -0.87
C LEU A 137 6.04 6.19 -2.13
N GLU A 138 7.06 5.52 -2.65
CA GLU A 138 6.89 4.55 -3.72
C GLU A 138 6.26 3.28 -3.13
N GLU A 139 4.98 3.12 -3.40
CA GLU A 139 4.24 1.94 -2.98
C GLU A 139 4.54 0.77 -3.91
N GLU A 140 4.47 -0.44 -3.37
CA GLU A 140 4.56 -1.65 -4.18
C GLU A 140 3.40 -1.72 -5.17
N GLU A 141 3.59 -2.49 -6.25
CA GLU A 141 2.54 -2.71 -7.25
C GLU A 141 1.24 -3.22 -6.61
N PRO A 142 0.08 -2.82 -7.16
CA PRO A 142 -1.21 -3.32 -6.70
C PRO A 142 -1.29 -4.84 -6.74
N LEU A 143 -1.96 -5.42 -5.76
CA LEU A 143 -2.08 -6.88 -5.63
C LEU A 143 -2.81 -7.53 -6.82
N PHE A 144 -3.79 -6.82 -7.39
CA PHE A 144 -4.67 -7.34 -8.44
C PHE A 144 -5.02 -6.24 -9.45
N GLU A 145 -4.03 -5.62 -10.06
CA GLU A 145 -4.19 -4.43 -10.91
C GLU A 145 -5.32 -4.59 -11.95
N ASN A 146 -5.31 -5.71 -12.69
CA ASN A 146 -6.27 -6.00 -13.76
C ASN A 146 -7.14 -7.22 -13.46
N LYS A 147 -7.25 -7.62 -12.19
CA LYS A 147 -8.03 -8.78 -11.77
C LYS A 147 -9.11 -8.38 -10.78
N PHE A 148 -10.27 -8.98 -10.92
CA PHE A 148 -11.38 -8.79 -9.99
C PHE A 148 -11.56 -10.08 -9.19
N VAL A 149 -11.10 -10.07 -7.95
CA VAL A 149 -11.04 -11.26 -7.09
C VAL A 149 -12.19 -11.22 -6.08
N ARG A 150 -12.77 -12.38 -5.79
CA ARG A 150 -13.74 -12.59 -4.72
C ARG A 150 -13.28 -13.70 -3.82
N TYR A 151 -13.68 -13.64 -2.57
CA TYR A 151 -13.32 -14.59 -1.54
C TYR A 151 -14.53 -15.30 -0.96
N ALA A 152 -14.34 -16.56 -0.60
CA ALA A 152 -15.26 -17.37 0.18
C ALA A 152 -14.44 -18.18 1.19
N TYR A 153 -15.09 -18.79 2.15
CA TYR A 153 -14.42 -19.67 3.10
C TYR A 153 -15.28 -20.89 3.39
N ARG A 154 -14.65 -21.93 3.95
CA ARG A 154 -15.32 -23.10 4.49
C ARG A 154 -14.65 -23.54 5.78
N TRP A 155 -15.36 -24.29 6.56
CA TRP A 155 -14.86 -24.87 7.79
C TRP A 155 -14.36 -26.30 7.54
N LYS A 156 -13.25 -26.63 8.16
CA LYS A 156 -12.77 -28.00 8.31
C LYS A 156 -12.99 -28.45 9.74
N TYR A 157 -13.71 -29.51 9.90
CA TYR A 157 -14.04 -30.07 11.18
C TYR A 157 -12.96 -31.02 11.68
N ARG A 158 -12.91 -31.25 13.01
CA ARG A 158 -11.92 -32.12 13.66
C ARG A 158 -11.97 -33.58 13.19
N ASP A 159 -13.10 -34.04 12.68
CA ASP A 159 -13.26 -35.35 12.09
C ASP A 159 -12.73 -35.44 10.63
N GLY A 160 -12.17 -34.34 10.11
CA GLY A 160 -11.64 -34.23 8.75
C GLY A 160 -12.66 -33.90 7.67
N GLU A 161 -13.94 -33.75 8.02
CA GLU A 161 -14.97 -33.33 7.06
C GLU A 161 -14.93 -31.84 6.80
N TYR A 162 -15.43 -31.43 5.64
CA TYR A 162 -15.54 -30.02 5.23
C TYR A 162 -17.00 -29.59 5.13
N SER A 163 -17.26 -28.36 5.51
CA SER A 163 -18.54 -27.72 5.22
C SER A 163 -18.67 -27.35 3.74
N VAL A 164 -19.85 -26.98 3.34
CA VAL A 164 -20.07 -26.23 2.09
C VAL A 164 -19.43 -24.85 2.23
N PHE A 165 -19.09 -24.21 1.10
CA PHE A 165 -18.53 -22.87 1.10
C PHE A 165 -19.54 -21.80 1.47
N SER A 166 -19.05 -20.73 2.10
CA SER A 166 -19.83 -19.50 2.30
C SER A 166 -20.20 -18.85 0.97
N PRO A 167 -21.17 -17.96 0.95
CA PRO A 167 -21.34 -17.04 -0.17
C PRO A 167 -20.05 -16.27 -0.45
N PHE A 168 -19.81 -15.87 -1.71
CA PHE A 168 -18.67 -15.05 -2.08
C PHE A 168 -18.81 -13.62 -1.54
N SER A 169 -17.68 -13.03 -1.19
CA SER A 169 -17.56 -11.62 -0.84
C SER A 169 -17.93 -10.68 -1.99
N GLU A 170 -17.98 -9.40 -1.71
CA GLU A 170 -17.85 -8.38 -2.73
C GLU A 170 -16.53 -8.53 -3.50
N ILE A 171 -16.43 -7.79 -4.62
CA ILE A 171 -15.20 -7.78 -5.42
C ILE A 171 -14.12 -7.01 -4.67
N ALA A 172 -12.92 -7.58 -4.58
CA ALA A 172 -11.74 -6.90 -4.05
C ALA A 172 -11.24 -5.87 -5.08
N PHE A 173 -11.90 -4.72 -5.14
CA PHE A 173 -11.61 -3.64 -6.08
C PHE A 173 -11.64 -2.30 -5.37
N LEU A 174 -10.52 -1.59 -5.45
CA LEU A 174 -10.37 -0.22 -4.98
C LEU A 174 -10.03 0.66 -6.20
N PRO A 175 -10.97 1.48 -6.69
CA PRO A 175 -10.74 2.31 -7.86
C PRO A 175 -9.65 3.34 -7.61
N ASN A 176 -8.87 3.64 -8.63
CA ASN A 176 -7.98 4.80 -8.66
C ASN A 176 -8.77 6.07 -9.02
N THR A 177 -8.10 7.21 -9.04
CA THR A 177 -8.69 8.48 -9.48
C THR A 177 -9.17 8.36 -10.92
N PHE A 178 -10.36 8.93 -11.20
CA PHE A 178 -10.88 8.94 -12.57
C PHE A 178 -9.98 9.80 -13.46
N GLU A 179 -9.31 9.16 -14.39
CA GLU A 179 -8.51 9.83 -15.43
C GLU A 179 -8.72 9.13 -16.76
N TYR A 180 -9.46 9.76 -17.66
CA TYR A 180 -9.75 9.21 -18.95
C TYR A 180 -8.80 9.74 -20.01
N LYS A 181 -7.98 8.87 -20.56
CA LYS A 181 -7.08 9.15 -21.68
C LYS A 181 -7.78 8.83 -23.00
N SER A 182 -8.41 9.84 -23.60
CA SER A 182 -9.23 9.65 -24.82
C SER A 182 -8.45 9.12 -26.03
N ALA A 183 -7.16 9.44 -26.12
CA ALA A 183 -6.29 8.96 -27.19
C ALA A 183 -6.02 7.43 -27.11
N GLU A 184 -6.05 6.88 -25.93
CA GLU A 184 -5.75 5.46 -25.66
C GLU A 184 -7.02 4.65 -25.40
N GLY A 185 -8.16 5.33 -25.19
CA GLY A 185 -9.41 4.69 -24.78
C GLY A 185 -9.36 4.06 -23.38
N TYR A 186 -8.44 4.51 -22.56
CA TYR A 186 -8.15 3.95 -21.24
C TYR A 186 -8.56 4.91 -20.11
N ASN A 187 -9.09 4.34 -19.04
CA ASN A 187 -9.45 5.06 -17.83
C ASN A 187 -8.70 4.45 -16.62
N GLU A 188 -7.77 5.17 -16.06
CA GLU A 188 -6.98 4.71 -14.89
C GLU A 188 -7.85 4.45 -13.66
N GLY A 189 -9.03 5.07 -13.57
CA GLY A 189 -10.00 4.76 -12.53
C GLY A 189 -10.50 3.31 -12.54
N MET A 190 -10.33 2.59 -13.64
CA MET A 190 -10.66 1.17 -13.77
C MET A 190 -9.51 0.24 -13.38
N ALA A 191 -8.31 0.75 -13.13
CA ALA A 191 -7.24 -0.02 -12.54
C ALA A 191 -7.47 -0.21 -11.03
N ASN A 192 -7.18 -1.40 -10.54
CA ASN A 192 -7.35 -1.70 -9.11
C ASN A 192 -6.14 -1.19 -8.32
N ASN A 193 -6.35 -0.20 -7.47
CA ASN A 193 -5.31 0.39 -6.61
C ASN A 193 -5.20 -0.31 -5.25
N LEU A 194 -5.61 -1.57 -5.17
CA LEU A 194 -5.60 -2.35 -3.93
C LEU A 194 -4.19 -2.83 -3.59
N ARG A 195 -3.63 -2.37 -2.47
CA ARG A 195 -2.32 -2.80 -1.97
C ARG A 195 -2.39 -3.59 -0.67
N SER A 196 -3.47 -3.42 0.09
CA SER A 196 -3.69 -4.19 1.31
C SER A 196 -5.14 -4.65 1.39
N LEU A 197 -5.33 -5.92 1.74
CA LEU A 197 -6.63 -6.55 1.87
C LEU A 197 -6.70 -7.32 3.19
N THR A 198 -7.71 -7.02 3.98
CA THR A 198 -8.05 -7.80 5.17
C THR A 198 -9.38 -8.50 4.93
N ILE A 199 -9.39 -9.82 5.09
CA ILE A 199 -10.59 -10.65 4.99
C ILE A 199 -11.12 -10.87 6.40
N ASN A 200 -12.33 -10.36 6.68
CA ASN A 200 -12.97 -10.47 7.98
C ASN A 200 -14.06 -11.53 7.93
N ILE A 201 -13.96 -12.51 8.82
CA ILE A 201 -14.97 -13.55 9.03
C ILE A 201 -15.69 -13.21 10.32
N ASN A 202 -16.91 -12.67 10.18
CA ASN A 202 -17.69 -12.12 11.30
C ASN A 202 -18.69 -13.15 11.89
N GLU A 203 -18.74 -14.33 11.33
CA GLU A 203 -19.66 -15.39 11.78
C GLU A 203 -19.07 -16.20 12.94
N SER A 204 -19.90 -16.53 13.91
CA SER A 204 -19.51 -17.41 15.01
C SER A 204 -19.26 -18.82 14.49
N ARG A 205 -18.08 -19.34 14.71
CA ARG A 205 -17.71 -20.69 14.32
C ARG A 205 -18.24 -21.73 15.31
N PRO A 206 -18.69 -22.92 14.86
CA PRO A 206 -18.90 -24.07 15.72
C PRO A 206 -17.63 -24.46 16.51
N SER A 207 -17.80 -25.07 17.67
CA SER A 207 -16.71 -25.37 18.60
C SER A 207 -15.79 -26.52 18.14
N ASP A 208 -16.22 -27.29 17.16
CA ASP A 208 -15.53 -28.47 16.61
C ASP A 208 -14.80 -28.21 15.30
N ILE A 209 -14.60 -26.93 14.96
CA ILE A 209 -13.79 -26.51 13.79
C ILE A 209 -12.32 -26.48 14.16
N ASP A 210 -11.50 -27.07 13.29
CA ASP A 210 -10.05 -27.14 13.41
C ASP A 210 -9.38 -26.10 12.53
N GLU A 211 -9.79 -25.98 11.25
CA GLU A 211 -9.20 -25.10 10.27
C GLU A 211 -10.27 -24.33 9.48
N ILE A 212 -9.86 -23.24 8.85
CA ILE A 212 -10.68 -22.47 7.92
C ILE A 212 -9.93 -22.39 6.59
N ASP A 213 -10.52 -22.92 5.53
CA ASP A 213 -10.01 -22.76 4.18
C ASP A 213 -10.57 -21.47 3.57
N ILE A 214 -9.69 -20.65 3.04
CA ILE A 214 -10.07 -19.44 2.29
C ILE A 214 -9.92 -19.75 0.80
N LEU A 215 -11.00 -19.52 0.06
CA LEU A 215 -11.03 -19.64 -1.37
C LEU A 215 -10.95 -18.29 -2.02
N TYR A 216 -10.30 -18.21 -3.17
CA TYR A 216 -10.45 -17.06 -4.04
C TYR A 216 -10.81 -17.48 -5.48
N LYS A 217 -11.53 -16.59 -6.15
CA LYS A 217 -11.93 -16.74 -7.54
C LYS A 217 -11.63 -15.46 -8.30
N GLU A 218 -10.88 -15.60 -9.39
CA GLU A 218 -10.61 -14.50 -10.33
C GLU A 218 -11.76 -14.36 -11.33
N SER A 219 -12.06 -13.14 -11.78
CA SER A 219 -13.12 -12.88 -12.77
C SER A 219 -12.85 -13.49 -14.14
N SER A 220 -11.57 -13.63 -14.49
CA SER A 220 -11.12 -14.16 -15.79
C SER A 220 -11.08 -15.68 -15.85
N ASN A 221 -11.25 -16.36 -14.72
CA ASN A 221 -11.08 -17.80 -14.62
C ASN A 221 -12.29 -18.45 -13.90
N ASN A 222 -12.73 -19.60 -14.41
CA ASN A 222 -13.75 -20.40 -13.74
C ASN A 222 -13.18 -21.28 -12.60
N THR A 223 -11.87 -21.34 -12.48
CA THR A 223 -11.17 -22.10 -11.45
C THR A 223 -11.24 -21.37 -10.11
N VAL A 224 -11.52 -22.11 -9.06
CA VAL A 224 -11.47 -21.64 -7.68
C VAL A 224 -10.21 -22.21 -7.04
N TYR A 225 -9.45 -21.36 -6.37
CA TYR A 225 -8.21 -21.72 -5.68
C TYR A 225 -8.45 -21.76 -4.16
N VAL A 226 -7.82 -22.71 -3.49
CA VAL A 226 -7.88 -22.90 -2.02
C VAL A 226 -6.49 -22.68 -1.43
#